data_82049b34cfa2b6d4c42a2f8420a91eb4
#
_entry.id   82049b34cfa2b6d4c42a2f8420a91eb4
#
_cell.length_a   1.000
_cell.length_b   1.000
_cell.length_c   1.000
_cell.angle_alpha   90.00
_cell.angle_beta   90.00
_cell.angle_gamma   90.00
#
_symmetry.space_group_name_H-M   'P 1'
#
loop_
_entity.id
_entity.type
_entity.pdbx_description
1 polymer ?
#
loop_
_entity_poly.entity_id
_entity_poly.type
_entity_poly.pdbx_seq_one_letter_code
_entity_poly.pdbx_strand_id
1 'polypeptide(L)'
;MKKYSIFICTRNRTFLLNKALQSISKNTGNKKLIEVLIAVDEDDQDTIFFVKKSKKKFDFLIKEKICKRGKGYRDNPQRLKKLISISSGSFFIYFADDMTINTKNWDINLDKKINTLPEDQLYLLSTRHNQGNKNWPLCQIISKKWYNITKKFANCYETDTELLIIASSVNRYFICKNIRIVHNQISRKDQTFIKGRQLLLDKKIYEGSILTLEGMNNIL
;
A
#
# COMPACT_ATOMS: atom_id res chain seq x y z
N MET A 1 -14.74 12.69 7.27
CA MET A 1 -14.15 11.34 7.37
C MET A 1 -13.14 11.18 6.25
N LYS A 2 -11.98 10.51 6.47
CA LYS A 2 -11.02 10.22 5.40
C LYS A 2 -11.56 9.10 4.52
N LYS A 3 -11.29 9.19 3.20
CA LYS A 3 -11.67 8.14 2.24
C LYS A 3 -10.50 7.20 1.96
N TYR A 4 -9.29 7.75 1.84
CA TYR A 4 -8.10 7.01 1.48
C TYR A 4 -7.02 7.10 2.57
N SER A 5 -6.54 5.94 3.03
CA SER A 5 -5.37 5.81 3.91
C SER A 5 -4.21 5.25 3.08
N ILE A 6 -3.18 6.06 2.87
CA ILE A 6 -1.97 5.68 2.13
C ILE A 6 -0.92 5.23 3.14
N PHE A 7 -0.46 3.99 3.03
CA PHE A 7 0.51 3.38 3.93
C PHE A 7 1.90 3.33 3.32
N ILE A 8 2.88 3.90 4.03
CA ILE A 8 4.29 3.93 3.61
C ILE A 8 5.15 3.35 4.73
N CYS A 9 5.94 2.34 4.43
CA CYS A 9 7.02 1.88 5.30
C CYS A 9 8.35 2.40 4.73
N THR A 10 9.17 3.04 5.57
CA THR A 10 10.42 3.67 5.13
C THR A 10 11.53 3.54 6.14
N ARG A 11 12.80 3.55 5.68
CA ARG A 11 13.99 3.61 6.51
C ARG A 11 15.17 4.21 5.74
N ASN A 12 15.84 5.21 6.33
CA ASN A 12 17.02 5.87 5.77
C ASN A 12 16.85 6.37 4.33
N ARG A 13 15.62 6.79 3.98
CA ARG A 13 15.24 7.17 2.61
C ARG A 13 14.47 8.48 2.57
N THR A 14 14.84 9.46 3.39
CA THR A 14 14.16 10.76 3.49
C THR A 14 13.97 11.46 2.15
N PHE A 15 14.97 11.36 1.25
CA PHE A 15 14.90 11.95 -0.09
C PHE A 15 13.79 11.30 -0.95
N LEU A 16 13.68 9.97 -0.94
CA LEU A 16 12.66 9.24 -1.68
C LEU A 16 11.28 9.50 -1.08
N LEU A 17 11.17 9.39 0.23
CA LEU A 17 9.94 9.70 0.95
C LEU A 17 9.45 11.12 0.64
N ASN A 18 10.36 12.12 0.59
CA ASN A 18 9.98 13.49 0.22
C ASN A 18 9.42 13.56 -1.20
N LYS A 19 10.03 12.88 -2.17
CA LYS A 19 9.52 12.80 -3.54
C LYS A 19 8.13 12.15 -3.59
N ALA A 20 7.93 11.06 -2.85
CA ALA A 20 6.64 10.38 -2.73
C ALA A 20 5.57 11.33 -2.18
N LEU A 21 5.83 12.00 -1.05
CA LEU A 21 4.90 12.95 -0.42
C LEU A 21 4.61 14.16 -1.31
N GLN A 22 5.62 14.71 -2.01
CA GLN A 22 5.44 15.80 -2.98
C GLN A 22 4.56 15.36 -4.13
N SER A 23 4.74 14.14 -4.67
CA SER A 23 3.93 13.62 -5.76
C SER A 23 2.46 13.42 -5.34
N ILE A 24 2.23 12.92 -4.13
CA ILE A 24 0.89 12.82 -3.52
C ILE A 24 0.28 14.22 -3.40
N SER A 25 0.99 15.18 -2.79
CA SER A 25 0.49 16.56 -2.60
C SER A 25 0.14 17.26 -3.92
N LYS A 26 1.03 17.14 -4.91
CA LYS A 26 0.88 17.82 -6.21
C LYS A 26 -0.29 17.27 -7.04
N ASN A 27 -0.54 15.98 -6.92
CA ASN A 27 -1.44 15.26 -7.82
C ASN A 27 -2.79 14.86 -7.19
N THR A 28 -3.01 15.10 -5.90
CA THR A 28 -4.30 14.88 -5.24
C THR A 28 -5.24 16.05 -5.46
N GLY A 29 -6.45 15.78 -5.93
CA GLY A 29 -7.50 16.78 -6.12
C GLY A 29 -8.14 17.24 -4.82
N ASN A 30 -8.53 16.31 -3.95
CA ASN A 30 -9.13 16.60 -2.65
C ASN A 30 -8.28 16.08 -1.48
N LYS A 31 -7.32 16.86 -1.05
CA LYS A 31 -6.39 16.50 0.03
C LYS A 31 -7.07 16.27 1.39
N LYS A 32 -8.27 16.81 1.60
CA LYS A 32 -9.04 16.59 2.83
C LYS A 32 -9.50 15.14 2.98
N LEU A 33 -9.66 14.42 1.89
CA LEU A 33 -10.12 13.03 1.87
C LEU A 33 -9.00 12.01 2.07
N ILE A 34 -7.72 12.42 2.03
CA ILE A 34 -6.60 11.52 2.21
C ILE A 34 -5.91 11.68 3.56
N GLU A 35 -5.30 10.62 4.01
CA GLU A 35 -4.31 10.61 5.07
C GLU A 35 -3.13 9.74 4.64
N VAL A 36 -1.92 10.12 5.03
CA VAL A 36 -0.70 9.36 4.80
C VAL A 36 -0.18 8.86 6.15
N LEU A 37 -0.01 7.55 6.26
CA LEU A 37 0.45 6.89 7.47
C LEU A 37 1.82 6.29 7.21
N ILE A 38 2.81 6.69 8.01
CA ILE A 38 4.21 6.36 7.80
C ILE A 38 4.74 5.54 8.96
N ALA A 39 5.27 4.34 8.68
CA ALA A 39 6.00 3.53 9.64
C ALA A 39 7.51 3.80 9.49
N VAL A 40 8.15 4.14 10.60
CA VAL A 40 9.59 4.45 10.68
C VAL A 40 10.21 3.62 11.80
N ASP A 41 11.44 3.16 11.61
CA ASP A 41 12.19 2.46 12.66
C ASP A 41 12.67 3.44 13.74
N GLU A 42 12.68 3.00 15.01
CA GLU A 42 13.03 3.83 16.17
C GLU A 42 14.47 4.37 16.16
N ASP A 43 15.36 3.67 15.46
CA ASP A 43 16.77 4.04 15.30
C ASP A 43 17.04 4.96 14.09
N ASP A 44 16.01 5.30 13.30
CA ASP A 44 16.12 6.19 12.13
C ASP A 44 15.68 7.62 12.48
N GLN A 45 16.51 8.32 13.26
CA GLN A 45 16.19 9.65 13.78
C GLN A 45 16.00 10.69 12.68
N ASP A 46 16.75 10.61 11.58
CA ASP A 46 16.64 11.53 10.44
C ASP A 46 15.27 11.43 9.77
N THR A 47 14.79 10.21 9.56
CA THR A 47 13.46 10.00 8.98
C THR A 47 12.36 10.42 9.97
N ILE A 48 12.50 10.13 11.26
CA ILE A 48 11.55 10.56 12.30
C ILE A 48 11.42 12.10 12.29
N PHE A 49 12.56 12.80 12.30
CA PHE A 49 12.58 14.26 12.25
C PHE A 49 11.96 14.82 10.97
N PHE A 50 12.30 14.22 9.82
CA PHE A 50 11.73 14.59 8.53
C PHE A 50 10.20 14.43 8.53
N VAL A 51 9.66 13.31 9.03
CA VAL A 51 8.21 13.07 9.08
C VAL A 51 7.51 14.08 9.98
N LYS A 52 8.08 14.40 11.15
CA LYS A 52 7.55 15.44 12.04
C LYS A 52 7.46 16.81 11.35
N LYS A 53 8.50 17.21 10.60
CA LYS A 53 8.47 18.45 9.80
C LYS A 53 7.43 18.38 8.67
N SER A 54 7.28 17.23 8.04
CA SER A 54 6.36 17.04 6.92
C SER A 54 4.90 17.25 7.31
N LYS A 55 4.49 17.00 8.55
CA LYS A 55 3.13 17.27 9.06
C LYS A 55 2.69 18.73 8.91
N LYS A 56 3.65 19.67 8.96
CA LYS A 56 3.37 21.11 8.80
C LYS A 56 3.52 21.58 7.36
N LYS A 57 4.15 20.78 6.50
CA LYS A 57 4.49 21.15 5.12
C LYS A 57 3.42 20.79 4.11
N PHE A 58 2.68 19.71 4.35
CA PHE A 58 1.71 19.18 3.40
C PHE A 58 0.27 19.41 3.86
N ASP A 59 -0.64 19.67 2.91
CA ASP A 59 -2.05 20.01 3.15
C ASP A 59 -2.95 18.77 3.41
N PHE A 60 -2.36 17.62 3.67
CA PHE A 60 -3.07 16.40 4.04
C PHE A 60 -2.58 15.89 5.40
N LEU A 61 -3.42 15.09 6.05
CA LEU A 61 -3.08 14.54 7.36
C LEU A 61 -1.93 13.54 7.24
N ILE A 62 -0.86 13.72 8.00
CA ILE A 62 0.23 12.76 8.17
C ILE A 62 0.20 12.22 9.60
N LYS A 63 0.18 10.89 9.73
CA LYS A 63 0.37 10.17 10.98
C LYS A 63 1.63 9.31 10.89
N GLU A 64 2.39 9.21 11.97
CA GLU A 64 3.51 8.26 12.04
C GLU A 64 3.31 7.21 13.11
N LYS A 65 3.96 6.07 12.88
CA LYS A 65 4.14 5.01 13.86
C LYS A 65 5.61 4.65 13.95
N ILE A 66 6.20 4.91 15.12
CA ILE A 66 7.56 4.47 15.40
C ILE A 66 7.52 2.98 15.72
N CYS A 67 8.38 2.21 15.07
CA CYS A 67 8.44 0.77 15.17
C CYS A 67 9.82 0.33 15.67
N LYS A 68 9.87 -0.71 16.51
CA LYS A 68 11.14 -1.34 16.87
C LYS A 68 11.89 -1.78 15.63
N ARG A 69 13.21 -1.60 15.63
CA ARG A 69 14.09 -2.13 14.60
C ARG A 69 14.01 -3.66 14.61
N GLY A 70 13.75 -4.24 13.45
CA GLY A 70 13.64 -5.67 13.28
C GLY A 70 14.49 -6.20 12.11
N LYS A 71 13.94 -7.12 11.34
CA LYS A 71 14.62 -7.82 10.22
C LYS A 71 14.47 -7.09 8.89
N GLY A 72 14.16 -5.80 8.91
CA GLY A 72 14.01 -4.96 7.72
C GLY A 72 12.72 -5.22 6.96
N TYR A 73 12.80 -5.53 5.68
CA TYR A 73 11.63 -5.70 4.81
C TYR A 73 10.65 -6.77 5.31
N ARG A 74 11.12 -7.80 5.99
CA ARG A 74 10.30 -8.87 6.59
C ARG A 74 9.32 -8.37 7.65
N ASP A 75 9.57 -7.20 8.23
CA ASP A 75 8.72 -6.61 9.27
C ASP A 75 7.60 -5.74 8.69
N ASN A 76 7.59 -5.50 7.37
CA ASN A 76 6.56 -4.69 6.72
C ASN A 76 5.13 -5.15 7.06
N PRO A 77 4.80 -6.46 7.08
CA PRO A 77 3.47 -6.90 7.50
C PRO A 77 3.06 -6.38 8.87
N GLN A 78 3.98 -6.45 9.85
CA GLN A 78 3.70 -5.98 11.21
C GLN A 78 3.60 -4.45 11.28
N ARG A 79 4.45 -3.73 10.51
CA ARG A 79 4.39 -2.28 10.40
C ARG A 79 3.08 -1.82 9.79
N LEU A 80 2.64 -2.46 8.71
CA LEU A 80 1.36 -2.16 8.06
C LEU A 80 0.16 -2.43 8.99
N LYS A 81 0.16 -3.53 9.77
CA LYS A 81 -0.86 -3.77 10.79
C LYS A 81 -0.94 -2.63 11.82
N LYS A 82 0.21 -2.12 12.26
CA LYS A 82 0.27 -0.96 13.17
C LYS A 82 -0.27 0.32 12.51
N LEU A 83 -0.04 0.52 11.22
CA LEU A 83 -0.61 1.66 10.48
C LEU A 83 -2.12 1.51 10.29
N ILE A 84 -2.60 0.31 9.99
CA ILE A 84 -4.03 0.01 9.88
C ILE A 84 -4.77 0.35 11.19
N SER A 85 -4.19 0.03 12.35
CA SER A 85 -4.83 0.29 13.65
C SER A 85 -5.06 1.76 13.96
N ILE A 86 -4.34 2.68 13.30
CA ILE A 86 -4.50 4.14 13.46
C ILE A 86 -5.12 4.81 12.23
N SER A 87 -5.51 4.03 11.22
CA SER A 87 -6.11 4.53 9.99
C SER A 87 -7.59 4.85 10.16
N SER A 88 -8.07 5.83 9.40
CA SER A 88 -9.48 6.25 9.42
C SER A 88 -10.16 6.18 8.04
N GLY A 89 -9.41 5.85 6.99
CA GLY A 89 -9.94 5.76 5.63
C GLY A 89 -10.78 4.52 5.37
N SER A 90 -11.66 4.61 4.38
CA SER A 90 -12.47 3.49 3.89
C SER A 90 -11.72 2.59 2.92
N PHE A 91 -10.68 3.13 2.27
CA PHE A 91 -9.81 2.39 1.36
C PHE A 91 -8.35 2.49 1.81
N PHE A 92 -7.65 1.39 1.73
CA PHE A 92 -6.24 1.21 2.09
C PHE A 92 -5.41 1.13 0.82
N ILE A 93 -4.36 1.94 0.75
CA ILE A 93 -3.45 2.03 -0.40
C ILE A 93 -2.03 1.73 0.08
N TYR A 94 -1.43 0.65 -0.41
CA TYR A 94 -0.01 0.41 -0.20
C TYR A 94 0.82 1.25 -1.18
N PHE A 95 1.77 1.99 -0.64
CA PHE A 95 2.62 2.88 -1.42
C PHE A 95 4.05 2.80 -0.90
N ALA A 96 5.01 2.39 -1.73
CA ALA A 96 6.40 2.36 -1.33
C ALA A 96 7.00 3.78 -1.32
N ASP A 97 8.02 3.99 -0.48
CA ASP A 97 8.69 5.28 -0.33
C ASP A 97 9.43 5.75 -1.60
N ASP A 98 9.67 4.86 -2.56
CA ASP A 98 10.27 5.12 -3.87
C ASP A 98 9.24 5.15 -5.03
N MET A 99 7.96 5.21 -4.71
CA MET A 99 6.89 5.42 -5.69
C MET A 99 6.54 6.90 -5.84
N THR A 100 6.09 7.28 -7.03
CA THR A 100 5.51 8.61 -7.31
C THR A 100 4.23 8.48 -8.12
N ILE A 101 3.24 9.31 -7.79
CA ILE A 101 1.99 9.43 -8.57
C ILE A 101 2.20 10.44 -9.68
N ASN A 102 1.96 10.04 -10.93
CA ASN A 102 2.16 10.91 -12.11
C ASN A 102 0.85 11.37 -12.75
N THR A 103 -0.28 11.08 -12.12
CA THR A 103 -1.61 11.46 -12.63
C THR A 103 -2.23 12.52 -11.74
N LYS A 104 -2.55 13.68 -12.30
CA LYS A 104 -3.31 14.72 -11.61
C LYS A 104 -4.71 14.22 -11.26
N ASN A 105 -5.22 14.65 -10.10
CA ASN A 105 -6.55 14.28 -9.59
C ASN A 105 -6.75 12.75 -9.55
N TRP A 106 -5.68 12.02 -9.16
CA TRP A 106 -5.70 10.57 -9.10
C TRP A 106 -6.82 10.03 -8.18
N ASP A 107 -7.10 10.73 -7.10
CA ASP A 107 -8.17 10.41 -6.13
C ASP A 107 -9.56 10.52 -6.77
N ILE A 108 -9.80 11.54 -7.59
CA ILE A 108 -11.04 11.71 -8.36
C ILE A 108 -11.17 10.61 -9.42
N ASN A 109 -10.06 10.27 -10.10
CA ASN A 109 -10.05 9.17 -11.07
C ASN A 109 -10.29 7.81 -10.39
N LEU A 110 -9.76 7.63 -9.19
CA LEU A 110 -10.00 6.43 -8.39
C LEU A 110 -11.47 6.34 -7.97
N ASP A 111 -12.08 7.45 -7.53
CA ASP A 111 -13.51 7.51 -7.20
C ASP A 111 -14.39 7.11 -8.39
N LYS A 112 -14.10 7.68 -9.57
CA LYS A 112 -14.81 7.32 -10.80
C LYS A 112 -14.73 5.82 -11.09
N LYS A 113 -13.55 5.21 -10.90
CA LYS A 113 -13.36 3.77 -11.08
C LYS A 113 -14.12 2.97 -10.03
N ILE A 114 -14.03 3.33 -8.75
CA ILE A 114 -14.76 2.66 -7.65
C ILE A 114 -16.26 2.63 -7.91
N ASN A 115 -16.84 3.73 -8.42
CA ASN A 115 -18.27 3.83 -8.71
C ASN A 115 -18.73 2.91 -9.88
N THR A 116 -17.81 2.31 -10.64
CA THR A 116 -18.11 1.31 -11.69
C THR A 116 -17.91 -0.13 -11.22
N LEU A 117 -17.55 -0.34 -9.96
CA LEU A 117 -17.22 -1.65 -9.41
C LEU A 117 -18.34 -2.15 -8.49
N PRO A 118 -18.32 -3.44 -8.12
CA PRO A 118 -19.32 -4.01 -7.23
C PRO A 118 -19.49 -3.20 -5.93
N GLU A 119 -20.75 -2.95 -5.53
CA GLU A 119 -21.09 -2.14 -4.34
C GLU A 119 -20.64 -2.78 -3.03
N ASP A 120 -20.45 -4.10 -3.01
CA ASP A 120 -19.92 -4.82 -1.86
C ASP A 120 -18.51 -4.38 -1.47
N GLN A 121 -17.78 -3.72 -2.39
CA GLN A 121 -16.39 -3.25 -2.23
C GLN A 121 -15.38 -4.37 -1.93
N LEU A 122 -15.70 -5.62 -2.29
CA LEU A 122 -14.82 -6.77 -2.11
C LEU A 122 -13.99 -7.04 -3.36
N TYR A 123 -12.96 -6.21 -3.58
CA TYR A 123 -12.06 -6.31 -4.73
C TYR A 123 -10.68 -5.77 -4.43
N LEU A 124 -9.72 -6.21 -5.22
CA LEU A 124 -8.38 -5.61 -5.33
C LEU A 124 -8.36 -4.66 -6.53
N LEU A 125 -7.96 -3.43 -6.30
CA LEU A 125 -7.61 -2.48 -7.34
C LEU A 125 -6.10 -2.32 -7.44
N SER A 126 -5.61 -2.13 -8.66
CA SER A 126 -4.27 -1.68 -8.95
C SER A 126 -4.29 -0.50 -9.92
N THR A 127 -3.14 0.08 -10.18
CA THR A 127 -2.94 1.19 -11.11
C THR A 127 -1.96 0.80 -12.21
N ARG A 128 -1.89 1.61 -13.29
CA ARG A 128 -0.80 1.46 -14.26
C ARG A 128 0.53 1.86 -13.63
N HIS A 129 1.60 1.15 -14.00
CA HIS A 129 2.95 1.41 -13.51
C HIS A 129 4.00 1.17 -14.60
N ASN A 130 5.27 1.50 -14.30
CA ASN A 130 6.40 1.39 -15.22
C ASN A 130 7.17 0.05 -15.14
N GLN A 131 6.77 -0.88 -14.27
CA GLN A 131 7.44 -2.17 -14.13
C GLN A 131 7.03 -3.17 -15.23
N GLY A 132 7.80 -4.27 -15.38
CA GLY A 132 7.66 -5.22 -16.48
C GLY A 132 6.25 -5.80 -16.66
N ASN A 133 5.73 -6.56 -15.70
CA ASN A 133 4.37 -7.09 -15.76
C ASN A 133 3.35 -6.00 -15.41
N LYS A 134 2.64 -5.50 -16.42
CA LYS A 134 1.68 -4.40 -16.29
C LYS A 134 0.41 -4.77 -15.52
N ASN A 135 0.13 -6.05 -15.37
CA ASN A 135 -1.02 -6.56 -14.62
C ASN A 135 -0.69 -6.86 -13.15
N TRP A 136 0.56 -6.68 -12.74
CA TRP A 136 0.96 -6.88 -11.34
C TRP A 136 0.44 -5.75 -10.45
N PRO A 137 -0.14 -6.05 -9.27
CA PRO A 137 -0.69 -5.02 -8.38
C PRO A 137 0.39 -4.33 -7.56
N LEU A 138 1.28 -3.58 -8.21
CA LEU A 138 2.40 -2.88 -7.57
C LEU A 138 1.93 -1.91 -6.48
N CYS A 139 0.84 -1.19 -6.73
CA CYS A 139 0.16 -0.32 -5.76
C CYS A 139 -1.20 -0.94 -5.47
N GLN A 140 -1.29 -1.66 -4.37
CA GLN A 140 -2.51 -2.36 -4.00
C GLN A 140 -3.49 -1.40 -3.34
N ILE A 141 -4.76 -1.46 -3.76
CA ILE A 141 -5.85 -0.70 -3.19
C ILE A 141 -6.97 -1.68 -2.84
N ILE A 142 -7.32 -1.74 -1.56
CA ILE A 142 -8.42 -2.56 -1.05
C ILE A 142 -9.34 -1.72 -0.17
N SER A 143 -10.59 -2.14 -0.03
CA SER A 143 -11.47 -1.52 0.95
C SER A 143 -11.15 -1.99 2.37
N LYS A 144 -11.54 -1.19 3.36
CA LYS A 144 -11.53 -1.61 4.76
C LYS A 144 -12.42 -2.83 4.99
N LYS A 145 -13.51 -2.97 4.22
CA LYS A 145 -14.41 -4.13 4.26
C LYS A 145 -13.68 -5.41 3.83
N TRP A 146 -12.93 -5.37 2.72
CA TRP A 146 -12.04 -6.46 2.30
C TRP A 146 -11.11 -6.89 3.45
N TYR A 147 -10.39 -5.91 4.03
CA TYR A 147 -9.47 -6.21 5.13
C TYR A 147 -10.17 -6.81 6.35
N ASN A 148 -11.36 -6.32 6.70
CA ASN A 148 -12.11 -6.84 7.85
C ASN A 148 -12.52 -8.30 7.68
N ILE A 149 -12.82 -8.73 6.46
CA ILE A 149 -13.21 -10.09 6.14
C ILE A 149 -12.00 -11.00 6.01
N THR A 150 -11.06 -10.63 5.15
CA THR A 150 -9.93 -11.49 4.80
C THR A 150 -8.80 -11.45 5.81
N LYS A 151 -8.66 -10.34 6.55
CA LYS A 151 -7.46 -9.98 7.33
C LYS A 151 -6.17 -10.02 6.51
N LYS A 152 -6.29 -10.00 5.16
CA LYS A 152 -5.21 -10.02 4.18
C LYS A 152 -4.99 -8.63 3.61
N PHE A 153 -3.96 -8.04 4.02
CA PHE A 153 -3.27 -6.86 3.54
C PHE A 153 -2.04 -6.75 4.42
N ALA A 154 -0.89 -7.06 3.84
CA ALA A 154 0.34 -7.06 4.60
C ALA A 154 0.50 -8.20 5.64
N ASN A 155 0.04 -9.39 5.31
CA ASN A 155 0.26 -10.56 6.19
C ASN A 155 1.57 -11.28 5.90
N CYS A 156 2.12 -11.14 4.71
CA CYS A 156 3.36 -11.77 4.29
C CYS A 156 4.26 -10.77 3.55
N TYR A 157 5.46 -11.21 3.25
CA TYR A 157 6.43 -10.41 2.50
C TYR A 157 5.91 -10.04 1.11
N GLU A 158 5.20 -10.93 0.45
CA GLU A 158 4.64 -10.75 -0.89
C GLU A 158 3.12 -10.55 -0.85
N THR A 159 2.73 -9.53 -0.13
CA THR A 159 1.33 -9.11 -0.02
C THR A 159 0.68 -8.89 -1.40
N ASP A 160 1.43 -8.40 -2.37
CA ASP A 160 0.97 -8.19 -3.74
C ASP A 160 0.61 -9.51 -4.45
N THR A 161 1.44 -10.54 -4.29
CA THR A 161 1.17 -11.89 -4.83
C THR A 161 -0.05 -12.51 -4.15
N GLU A 162 -0.10 -12.49 -2.83
CA GLU A 162 -1.21 -13.05 -2.07
C GLU A 162 -2.54 -12.42 -2.46
N LEU A 163 -2.60 -11.09 -2.48
CA LEU A 163 -3.81 -10.36 -2.85
C LEU A 163 -4.23 -10.62 -4.32
N LEU A 164 -3.25 -10.70 -5.24
CA LEU A 164 -3.52 -10.99 -6.65
C LEU A 164 -4.13 -12.38 -6.82
N ILE A 165 -3.57 -13.41 -6.16
CA ILE A 165 -4.11 -14.77 -6.22
C ILE A 165 -5.56 -14.80 -5.73
N ILE A 166 -5.81 -14.25 -4.53
CA ILE A 166 -7.15 -14.22 -3.94
C ILE A 166 -8.14 -13.49 -4.86
N ALA A 167 -7.82 -12.27 -5.28
CA ALA A 167 -8.73 -11.46 -6.08
C ALA A 167 -8.99 -12.05 -7.49
N SER A 168 -7.95 -12.63 -8.11
CA SER A 168 -8.10 -13.24 -9.46
C SER A 168 -8.95 -14.49 -9.42
N SER A 169 -8.81 -15.32 -8.39
CA SER A 169 -9.56 -16.58 -8.27
C SER A 169 -11.06 -16.38 -8.07
N VAL A 170 -11.47 -15.21 -7.58
CA VAL A 170 -12.89 -14.82 -7.44
C VAL A 170 -13.32 -13.73 -8.43
N ASN A 171 -12.54 -13.48 -9.50
CA ASN A 171 -12.83 -12.47 -10.53
C ASN A 171 -13.03 -11.05 -9.97
N ARG A 172 -12.28 -10.70 -8.90
CA ARG A 172 -12.38 -9.41 -8.20
C ARG A 172 -11.08 -8.59 -8.28
N TYR A 173 -10.27 -8.80 -9.31
CA TYR A 173 -9.10 -7.99 -9.60
C TYR A 173 -9.37 -7.00 -10.73
N PHE A 174 -9.15 -5.71 -10.48
CA PHE A 174 -9.39 -4.64 -11.44
C PHE A 174 -8.19 -3.69 -11.52
N ILE A 175 -7.99 -3.09 -12.69
CA ILE A 175 -6.92 -2.10 -12.93
C ILE A 175 -7.54 -0.74 -13.25
N CYS A 176 -7.15 0.28 -12.49
CA CYS A 176 -7.47 1.67 -12.79
C CYS A 176 -6.49 2.21 -13.84
N LYS A 177 -6.86 2.05 -15.13
CA LYS A 177 -5.99 2.39 -16.28
C LYS A 177 -5.67 3.89 -16.38
N ASN A 178 -6.48 4.75 -15.76
CA ASN A 178 -6.35 6.21 -15.80
C ASN A 178 -5.43 6.77 -14.71
N ILE A 179 -4.86 5.91 -13.85
CA ILE A 179 -3.90 6.32 -12.83
C ILE A 179 -2.56 5.66 -13.15
N ARG A 180 -1.50 6.47 -13.19
CA ARG A 180 -0.13 6.00 -13.42
C ARG A 180 0.74 6.29 -12.21
N ILE A 181 1.38 5.25 -11.69
CA ILE A 181 2.39 5.30 -10.64
C ILE A 181 3.73 4.91 -11.26
N VAL A 182 4.78 5.61 -10.88
CA VAL A 182 6.15 5.27 -11.24
C VAL A 182 6.86 4.75 -10.00
N HIS A 183 7.42 3.56 -10.10
CA HIS A 183 8.28 2.97 -9.08
C HIS A 183 9.74 3.22 -9.49
N ASN A 184 10.40 4.07 -8.72
CA ASN A 184 11.79 4.48 -8.96
C ASN A 184 12.74 3.50 -8.26
N GLN A 185 12.80 2.26 -8.71
CA GLN A 185 13.65 1.23 -8.11
C GLN A 185 15.10 1.71 -8.02
N ILE A 186 15.50 2.20 -6.85
CA ILE A 186 16.89 2.58 -6.57
C ILE A 186 17.58 1.36 -5.96
N SER A 187 18.48 0.78 -6.76
CA SER A 187 19.36 -0.35 -6.45
C SER A 187 18.75 -1.55 -5.70
N ARG A 188 18.52 -2.63 -6.43
CA ARG A 188 18.18 -3.97 -5.91
C ARG A 188 19.34 -4.64 -5.13
N LYS A 189 20.35 -3.89 -4.72
CA LYS A 189 21.52 -4.39 -3.99
C LYS A 189 21.35 -4.42 -2.46
N ASP A 190 20.18 -4.05 -1.97
CA ASP A 190 19.88 -4.16 -0.54
C ASP A 190 19.79 -5.64 -0.14
N GLN A 191 20.65 -6.05 0.78
CA GLN A 191 20.67 -7.43 1.30
C GLN A 191 19.32 -7.87 1.88
N THR A 192 18.49 -6.95 2.32
CA THR A 192 17.12 -7.19 2.77
C THR A 192 16.23 -7.73 1.65
N PHE A 193 16.39 -7.24 0.43
CA PHE A 193 15.65 -7.72 -0.75
C PHE A 193 16.08 -9.13 -1.16
N ILE A 194 17.40 -9.40 -1.15
CA ILE A 194 17.95 -10.72 -1.54
C ILE A 194 17.48 -11.80 -0.54
N LYS A 195 17.56 -11.54 0.76
CA LYS A 195 17.09 -12.46 1.80
C LYS A 195 15.57 -12.66 1.81
N GLY A 196 14.81 -11.67 1.37
CA GLY A 196 13.36 -11.77 1.25
C GLY A 196 12.90 -12.72 0.15
N ARG A 197 13.57 -12.75 -0.99
CA ARG A 197 13.25 -13.65 -2.12
C ARG A 197 13.30 -15.13 -1.78
N GLN A 198 14.09 -15.52 -0.79
CA GLN A 198 14.20 -16.92 -0.34
C GLN A 198 12.97 -17.42 0.43
N LEU A 199 12.05 -16.52 0.84
CA LEU A 199 10.80 -16.90 1.54
C LEU A 199 9.60 -17.05 0.59
N LEU A 200 9.78 -16.83 -0.69
CA LEU A 200 8.76 -16.82 -1.75
C LEU A 200 8.04 -18.14 -1.97
N LEU A 201 8.58 -19.22 -1.45
CA LEU A 201 8.06 -20.59 -1.62
C LEU A 201 7.46 -21.12 -0.31
N ASP A 202 7.09 -20.24 0.62
CA ASP A 202 6.49 -20.68 1.87
C ASP A 202 5.08 -21.23 1.60
N LYS A 203 4.96 -22.55 1.69
CA LYS A 203 3.72 -23.32 1.57
C LYS A 203 2.56 -22.73 2.39
N LYS A 204 2.86 -22.09 3.52
CA LYS A 204 1.89 -21.41 4.40
C LYS A 204 1.19 -20.24 3.74
N ILE A 205 1.84 -19.52 2.81
CA ILE A 205 1.21 -18.39 2.08
C ILE A 205 0.11 -18.95 1.19
N TYR A 206 0.40 -20.03 0.47
CA TYR A 206 -0.54 -20.65 -0.44
C TYR A 206 -1.75 -21.25 0.29
N GLU A 207 -1.50 -22.01 1.37
CA GLU A 207 -2.56 -22.58 2.22
C GLU A 207 -3.45 -21.48 2.84
N GLY A 208 -2.85 -20.41 3.36
CA GLY A 208 -3.58 -19.26 3.88
C GLY A 208 -4.43 -18.54 2.83
N SER A 209 -3.99 -18.52 1.57
CA SER A 209 -4.75 -17.94 0.46
C SER A 209 -5.96 -18.79 0.07
N ILE A 210 -5.84 -20.13 0.10
CA ILE A 210 -6.96 -21.05 -0.18
C ILE A 210 -8.09 -20.87 0.84
N LEU A 211 -7.77 -20.89 2.14
CA LEU A 211 -8.76 -20.69 3.21
C LEU A 211 -9.50 -19.35 3.08
N THR A 212 -8.79 -18.31 2.62
CA THR A 212 -9.40 -16.99 2.39
C THR A 212 -10.30 -16.97 1.15
N LEU A 213 -9.96 -17.71 0.10
CA LEU A 213 -10.78 -17.85 -1.09
C LEU A 213 -12.11 -18.55 -0.78
N GLU A 214 -12.08 -19.62 0.01
CA GLU A 214 -13.30 -20.29 0.48
C GLU A 214 -14.18 -19.34 1.29
N GLY A 215 -13.60 -18.57 2.21
CA GLY A 215 -14.32 -17.56 2.98
C GLY A 215 -14.94 -16.46 2.11
N MET A 216 -14.26 -16.03 1.06
CA MET A 216 -14.78 -15.02 0.12
C MET A 216 -15.90 -15.59 -0.77
N ASN A 217 -15.77 -16.83 -1.27
CA ASN A 217 -16.80 -17.47 -2.08
C ASN A 217 -18.13 -17.65 -1.32
N ASN A 218 -18.05 -17.84 0.00
CA ASN A 218 -19.25 -17.92 0.85
C ASN A 218 -19.95 -16.58 1.09
N ILE A 219 -19.33 -15.46 0.72
CA ILE A 219 -19.84 -14.09 0.92
C ILE A 219 -20.27 -13.45 -0.41
N LEU A 220 -19.66 -13.84 -1.52
CA LEU A 220 -19.94 -13.38 -2.88
C LEU A 220 -21.04 -14.20 -3.54
#